data_1584176344dfe2f88cf33b854b47fa7c
#
_entry.id   1584176344dfe2f88cf33b854b47fa7c
#
_cell.length_a   1.000
_cell.length_b   1.000
_cell.length_c   1.000
_cell.angle_alpha   90.00
_cell.angle_beta   90.00
_cell.angle_gamma   90.00
#
_symmetry.space_group_name_H-M   'P 1'
#
loop_
_entity.id
_entity.type
_entity.pdbx_description
1 polymer ?
#
loop_
_entity_poly.entity_id
_entity_poly.type
_entity_poly.pdbx_seq_one_letter_code
_entity_poly.pdbx_strand_id
1 'polypeptide(L)'
;MKAKNVNEKVLTFDYINNRMSLPDICKKYKIGKIRARKIIIENGGIIRDCHEKRIIRNFIIDDYRIKKYLNTDKFYYVAILKTNKDIVFYDTENFGGYLTSYIEKELGIEVPTLYDRRIYYQTTGDYWWEQWFDVEKRNKVVKKCPYCDWETIDIDNKSGAFEIHLKRMHGINKLDYIKNFPEERNYFTLANKTHDKQLSLNPDEYVTCAICGRKLSRIDHKHLIKHNITQDEYMAMYDNKTVSNNLHNKLSEIATENNMNITPKFHSKPELEIMDYIKSMGYECKSDRKILNGKEIDIFIPLLNIGIEFNGNFYHTELRGGKDKYYHVNKTIKAQEKDINLIQIFEDEYYNKKEIVYNELYKILNKKYDKNINIDSFEIKIVSHDEADDFIQQYNINPPCKTSIHYGAFYNNKLLVVMSFLKLNTNKWKLYEITNVDNNQLCDICNKIFNKFIIDNNPQLIVSFLDRRWATNFSKNILNSLGFVFTNYTKPEFSIYNRKVNKYKRFKINEIKEDVNNDKVWDCGQIKYVWKNKNGLD
;
A
#
# COMPACT_ATOMS: atom_id res chain seq x y z
N MET A 1 21.35 -29.87 -18.02
CA MET A 1 20.09 -29.20 -18.37
C MET A 1 19.66 -29.67 -19.75
N LYS A 2 18.50 -30.35 -19.88
CA LYS A 2 17.97 -30.81 -21.18
C LYS A 2 17.63 -29.58 -22.01
N ALA A 3 18.13 -29.51 -23.26
CA ALA A 3 17.85 -28.47 -24.22
C ALA A 3 16.32 -28.40 -24.44
N LYS A 4 15.66 -27.29 -24.08
CA LYS A 4 14.24 -27.08 -24.38
C LYS A 4 14.08 -27.08 -25.89
N ASN A 5 13.15 -27.90 -26.40
CA ASN A 5 12.72 -27.87 -27.79
C ASN A 5 12.07 -26.52 -28.07
N VAL A 6 12.79 -25.65 -28.77
CA VAL A 6 12.28 -24.35 -29.21
C VAL A 6 11.86 -24.49 -30.67
N ASN A 7 10.67 -24.08 -31.01
CA ASN A 7 10.25 -24.02 -32.42
C ASN A 7 11.01 -22.87 -33.10
N GLU A 8 12.07 -23.23 -33.82
CA GLU A 8 13.02 -22.29 -34.41
C GLU A 8 12.41 -21.41 -35.50
N LYS A 9 11.47 -21.96 -36.27
CA LYS A 9 10.73 -21.19 -37.30
C LYS A 9 9.84 -20.11 -36.68
N VAL A 10 9.13 -20.45 -35.58
CA VAL A 10 8.27 -19.47 -34.88
C VAL A 10 9.13 -18.41 -34.16
N LEU A 11 10.27 -18.80 -33.60
CA LEU A 11 11.20 -17.83 -33.02
C LEU A 11 11.71 -16.83 -34.09
N THR A 12 12.11 -17.36 -35.24
CA THR A 12 12.60 -16.53 -36.34
C THR A 12 11.51 -15.63 -36.89
N PHE A 13 10.29 -16.13 -37.05
CA PHE A 13 9.12 -15.34 -37.40
C PHE A 13 8.86 -14.20 -36.43
N ASP A 14 8.91 -14.49 -35.10
CA ASP A 14 8.74 -13.47 -34.07
C ASP A 14 9.80 -12.38 -34.15
N TYR A 15 11.04 -12.76 -34.47
CA TYR A 15 12.11 -11.78 -34.61
C TYR A 15 11.97 -10.95 -35.88
N ILE A 16 11.66 -11.56 -37.03
CA ILE A 16 11.58 -10.88 -38.32
C ILE A 16 10.26 -10.13 -38.46
N ASN A 17 9.12 -10.84 -38.38
CA ASN A 17 7.80 -10.32 -38.71
C ASN A 17 7.15 -9.57 -37.56
N ASN A 18 7.20 -10.14 -36.33
CA ASN A 18 6.68 -9.49 -35.14
C ASN A 18 7.67 -8.49 -34.54
N ARG A 19 8.83 -8.30 -35.15
CA ARG A 19 9.88 -7.33 -34.75
C ARG A 19 10.29 -7.36 -33.29
N MET A 20 10.14 -8.50 -32.65
CA MET A 20 10.58 -8.65 -31.27
C MET A 20 12.08 -8.35 -31.14
N SER A 21 12.48 -7.66 -30.07
CA SER A 21 13.90 -7.44 -29.80
C SER A 21 14.60 -8.74 -29.41
N LEU A 22 15.91 -8.82 -29.66
CA LEU A 22 16.67 -10.02 -29.27
C LEU A 22 16.58 -10.34 -27.74
N PRO A 23 16.57 -9.36 -26.83
CA PRO A 23 16.27 -9.61 -25.42
C PRO A 23 14.87 -10.18 -25.17
N ASP A 24 13.83 -9.71 -25.87
CA ASP A 24 12.47 -10.21 -25.72
C ASP A 24 12.32 -11.62 -26.27
N ILE A 25 12.98 -11.95 -27.39
CA ILE A 25 13.13 -13.31 -27.90
C ILE A 25 13.78 -14.22 -26.83
N CYS A 26 14.89 -13.77 -26.26
CA CYS A 26 15.57 -14.53 -25.20
C CYS A 26 14.65 -14.79 -24.00
N LYS A 27 13.86 -13.81 -23.60
CA LYS A 27 12.91 -13.89 -22.48
C LYS A 27 11.73 -14.81 -22.83
N LYS A 28 11.11 -14.63 -24.01
CA LYS A 28 9.95 -15.41 -24.47
C LYS A 28 10.28 -16.89 -24.59
N TYR A 29 11.39 -17.21 -25.23
CA TYR A 29 11.80 -18.59 -25.53
C TYR A 29 12.71 -19.20 -24.45
N LYS A 30 13.08 -18.43 -23.43
CA LYS A 30 13.97 -18.85 -22.32
C LYS A 30 15.30 -19.44 -22.81
N ILE A 31 15.92 -18.79 -23.79
CA ILE A 31 17.21 -19.19 -24.38
C ILE A 31 18.24 -18.06 -24.29
N GLY A 32 19.52 -18.46 -24.31
CA GLY A 32 20.61 -17.48 -24.29
C GLY A 32 20.75 -16.72 -25.62
N LYS A 33 21.29 -15.49 -25.57
CA LYS A 33 21.44 -14.57 -26.70
C LYS A 33 22.23 -15.16 -27.88
N ILE A 34 23.29 -15.94 -27.59
CA ILE A 34 24.11 -16.61 -28.60
C ILE A 34 23.27 -17.64 -29.38
N ARG A 35 22.51 -18.47 -28.67
CA ARG A 35 21.64 -19.48 -29.29
C ARG A 35 20.49 -18.84 -30.07
N ALA A 36 19.88 -17.77 -29.56
CA ALA A 36 18.85 -17.04 -30.30
C ALA A 36 19.37 -16.47 -31.62
N ARG A 37 20.57 -15.88 -31.62
CA ARG A 37 21.22 -15.37 -32.83
C ARG A 37 21.48 -16.49 -33.84
N LYS A 38 22.02 -17.62 -33.38
CA LYS A 38 22.30 -18.76 -34.23
C LYS A 38 21.04 -19.27 -34.92
N ILE A 39 19.95 -19.47 -34.17
CA ILE A 39 18.66 -19.91 -34.70
C ILE A 39 18.14 -18.95 -35.76
N ILE A 40 18.17 -17.64 -35.51
CA ILE A 40 17.69 -16.62 -36.43
C ILE A 40 18.49 -16.69 -37.76
N ILE A 41 19.82 -16.76 -37.68
CA ILE A 41 20.68 -16.81 -38.86
C ILE A 41 20.47 -18.11 -39.65
N GLU A 42 20.44 -19.26 -38.96
CA GLU A 42 20.25 -20.59 -39.59
C GLU A 42 18.88 -20.73 -40.27
N ASN A 43 17.88 -19.97 -39.82
CA ASN A 43 16.56 -19.91 -40.48
C ASN A 43 16.39 -18.72 -41.44
N GLY A 44 17.49 -18.17 -41.98
CA GLY A 44 17.49 -17.15 -43.02
C GLY A 44 17.23 -15.72 -42.51
N GLY A 45 17.22 -15.48 -41.22
CA GLY A 45 17.07 -14.14 -40.66
C GLY A 45 18.39 -13.39 -40.52
N ILE A 46 18.37 -12.10 -40.77
CA ILE A 46 19.53 -11.20 -40.56
C ILE A 46 19.45 -10.58 -39.20
N ILE A 47 20.57 -10.63 -38.44
CA ILE A 47 20.62 -9.97 -37.14
C ILE A 47 20.74 -8.46 -37.35
N ARG A 48 19.73 -7.72 -36.91
CA ARG A 48 19.70 -6.26 -36.96
C ARG A 48 20.95 -5.67 -36.34
N ASP A 49 21.55 -4.70 -36.98
CA ASP A 49 22.74 -4.01 -36.50
C ASP A 49 22.44 -3.07 -35.30
N CYS A 50 23.44 -2.37 -34.81
CA CYS A 50 23.24 -1.46 -33.66
C CYS A 50 22.48 -0.18 -34.07
N HIS A 51 22.53 0.22 -35.33
CA HIS A 51 21.82 1.40 -35.88
C HIS A 51 20.32 1.11 -35.97
N GLU A 52 19.93 -0.01 -36.57
CA GLU A 52 18.54 -0.48 -36.66
C GLU A 52 17.94 -0.72 -35.25
N LYS A 53 18.74 -1.24 -34.30
CA LYS A 53 18.30 -1.41 -32.91
C LYS A 53 18.03 -0.09 -32.21
N ARG A 54 18.81 0.94 -32.48
CA ARG A 54 18.65 2.28 -31.89
C ARG A 54 17.39 2.95 -32.43
N ILE A 55 17.14 2.80 -33.71
CA ILE A 55 15.92 3.26 -34.39
C ILE A 55 14.70 2.59 -33.78
N ILE A 56 14.66 1.25 -33.70
CA ILE A 56 13.50 0.51 -33.18
C ILE A 56 13.24 0.76 -31.68
N ARG A 57 14.25 1.01 -30.85
CA ARG A 57 14.08 1.29 -29.42
C ARG A 57 13.53 2.67 -29.09
N ASN A 58 13.81 3.65 -29.92
CA ASN A 58 13.40 5.04 -29.67
C ASN A 58 12.07 5.40 -30.32
N PHE A 59 11.50 4.50 -31.13
CA PHE A 59 10.21 4.71 -31.75
C PHE A 59 9.07 4.27 -30.82
N ILE A 60 8.49 5.22 -30.13
CA ILE A 60 7.11 5.11 -29.70
C ILE A 60 6.30 5.48 -30.93
N ILE A 61 5.90 4.45 -31.67
CA ILE A 61 5.16 4.57 -32.92
C ILE A 61 3.72 4.90 -32.58
N ASP A 62 3.23 6.04 -33.04
CA ASP A 62 1.82 6.42 -32.89
C ASP A 62 0.92 5.71 -33.91
N ASP A 63 1.45 5.36 -35.08
CA ASP A 63 0.66 4.73 -36.11
C ASP A 63 1.51 3.97 -37.14
N TYR A 64 1.20 2.67 -37.32
CA TYR A 64 1.74 1.85 -38.40
C TYR A 64 0.71 1.78 -39.52
N ARG A 65 0.90 2.57 -40.59
CA ARG A 65 0.06 2.44 -41.77
C ARG A 65 0.90 2.11 -42.99
N ILE A 66 0.40 1.19 -43.80
CA ILE A 66 0.94 0.98 -45.16
C ILE A 66 0.46 2.15 -45.98
N LYS A 67 1.40 2.96 -46.48
CA LYS A 67 1.10 4.09 -47.36
C LYS A 67 1.62 3.81 -48.74
N LYS A 68 0.78 4.06 -49.77
CA LYS A 68 1.20 3.99 -51.15
C LYS A 68 1.95 5.26 -51.53
N TYR A 69 3.13 5.10 -52.09
CA TYR A 69 3.88 6.24 -52.62
C TYR A 69 3.20 6.73 -53.93
N LEU A 70 2.85 7.99 -54.00
CA LEU A 70 2.00 8.55 -55.06
C LEU A 70 2.54 8.36 -56.48
N ASN A 71 3.86 8.35 -56.68
CA ASN A 71 4.50 8.25 -57.99
C ASN A 71 4.97 6.84 -58.38
N THR A 72 4.70 5.84 -57.52
CA THR A 72 5.09 4.44 -57.76
C THR A 72 4.01 3.50 -57.25
N ASP A 73 4.05 2.23 -57.66
CA ASP A 73 3.17 1.19 -57.10
C ASP A 73 3.73 0.57 -55.82
N LYS A 74 4.82 1.12 -55.27
CA LYS A 74 5.43 0.63 -54.06
C LYS A 74 4.67 1.12 -52.83
N PHE A 75 4.50 0.22 -51.86
CA PHE A 75 3.95 0.50 -50.56
C PHE A 75 5.06 0.52 -49.54
N TYR A 76 5.04 1.48 -48.62
CA TYR A 76 5.97 1.60 -47.51
C TYR A 76 5.22 1.59 -46.18
N TYR A 77 5.80 0.96 -45.19
CA TYR A 77 5.37 1.18 -43.84
C TYR A 77 5.94 2.53 -43.38
N VAL A 78 5.06 3.40 -42.95
CA VAL A 78 5.44 4.73 -42.46
C VAL A 78 5.22 4.80 -40.95
N ALA A 79 6.27 5.08 -40.21
CA ALA A 79 6.20 5.30 -38.78
C ALA A 79 6.51 6.76 -38.44
N ILE A 80 5.62 7.40 -37.69
CA ILE A 80 5.79 8.79 -37.27
C ILE A 80 6.43 8.83 -35.91
N LEU A 81 7.52 9.58 -35.77
CA LEU A 81 8.24 9.75 -34.50
C LEU A 81 7.51 10.71 -33.59
N LYS A 82 7.20 10.27 -32.35
CA LYS A 82 6.58 11.14 -31.34
C LYS A 82 7.44 12.34 -30.95
N THR A 83 8.76 12.18 -31.00
CA THR A 83 9.72 13.19 -30.50
C THR A 83 9.81 14.43 -31.36
N ASN A 84 9.86 14.28 -32.68
CA ASN A 84 10.08 15.38 -33.63
C ASN A 84 9.13 15.38 -34.83
N LYS A 85 8.12 14.47 -34.83
CA LYS A 85 7.18 14.28 -35.93
C LYS A 85 7.86 13.91 -37.25
N ASP A 86 9.09 13.46 -37.19
CA ASP A 86 9.80 12.90 -38.33
C ASP A 86 9.28 11.49 -38.63
N ILE A 87 9.63 10.98 -39.82
CA ILE A 87 9.13 9.69 -40.29
C ILE A 87 10.25 8.72 -40.55
N VAL A 88 9.92 7.45 -40.42
CA VAL A 88 10.76 6.34 -40.84
C VAL A 88 9.99 5.50 -41.81
N PHE A 89 10.60 5.24 -42.97
CA PHE A 89 10.05 4.38 -43.97
C PHE A 89 10.62 2.97 -43.85
N TYR A 90 9.75 1.99 -44.05
CA TYR A 90 10.13 0.59 -44.14
C TYR A 90 9.71 0.06 -45.50
N ASP A 91 10.68 -0.45 -46.23
CA ASP A 91 10.41 -1.22 -47.45
C ASP A 91 9.69 -2.52 -47.07
N THR A 92 8.61 -2.85 -47.82
CA THR A 92 7.83 -4.07 -47.62
C THR A 92 8.60 -5.33 -47.98
N GLU A 93 9.65 -5.24 -48.80
CA GLU A 93 10.43 -6.41 -49.23
C GLU A 93 11.62 -6.69 -48.30
N ASN A 94 12.31 -5.64 -47.83
CA ASN A 94 13.56 -5.80 -47.07
C ASN A 94 13.42 -5.55 -45.58
N PHE A 95 12.28 -5.07 -45.08
CA PHE A 95 12.01 -4.77 -43.66
C PHE A 95 13.08 -3.92 -42.97
N GLY A 96 13.86 -3.15 -43.74
CA GLY A 96 14.85 -2.20 -43.20
C GLY A 96 14.18 -0.85 -42.89
N GLY A 97 14.49 -0.29 -41.71
CA GLY A 97 14.02 1.06 -41.36
C GLY A 97 15.06 2.11 -41.78
N TYR A 98 14.67 3.06 -42.61
CA TYR A 98 15.53 4.13 -43.10
C TYR A 98 15.12 5.46 -42.47
N LEU A 99 16.12 6.24 -42.04
CA LEU A 99 15.89 7.63 -41.66
C LEU A 99 15.47 8.46 -42.87
N THR A 100 14.70 9.52 -42.64
CA THR A 100 14.22 10.43 -43.69
C THR A 100 15.34 10.87 -44.65
N SER A 101 16.56 11.10 -44.14
CA SER A 101 17.76 11.46 -44.93
C SER A 101 18.23 10.36 -45.89
N TYR A 102 17.85 9.11 -45.70
CA TYR A 102 18.21 8.02 -46.59
C TYR A 102 17.28 7.94 -47.79
N ILE A 103 16.05 8.36 -47.60
CA ILE A 103 14.98 8.31 -48.63
C ILE A 103 15.23 9.34 -49.73
N GLU A 104 15.96 10.41 -49.42
CA GLU A 104 16.39 11.38 -50.39
C GLU A 104 17.12 10.74 -51.59
N LYS A 105 17.96 9.75 -51.31
CA LYS A 105 18.69 9.01 -52.36
C LYS A 105 17.84 8.03 -53.16
N GLU A 106 16.87 7.40 -52.50
CA GLU A 106 16.03 6.38 -53.15
C GLU A 106 14.84 6.95 -53.91
N LEU A 107 14.25 8.03 -53.39
CA LEU A 107 13.06 8.63 -53.96
C LEU A 107 13.32 9.94 -54.69
N GLY A 108 14.55 10.45 -54.66
CA GLY A 108 14.92 11.73 -55.27
C GLY A 108 14.24 12.93 -54.65
N ILE A 109 13.88 12.82 -53.37
CA ILE A 109 13.19 13.87 -52.62
C ILE A 109 14.22 14.67 -51.84
N GLU A 110 14.26 15.98 -52.03
CA GLU A 110 15.04 16.88 -51.22
C GLU A 110 14.42 16.99 -49.82
N VAL A 111 15.18 16.57 -48.82
CA VAL A 111 14.71 16.60 -47.39
C VAL A 111 14.94 18.00 -46.83
N PRO A 112 13.87 18.76 -46.50
CA PRO A 112 13.99 20.12 -46.01
C PRO A 112 14.73 20.16 -44.65
N THR A 113 15.34 21.30 -44.33
CA THR A 113 15.94 21.52 -43.01
C THR A 113 14.89 21.43 -41.90
N LEU A 114 15.30 21.19 -40.66
CA LEU A 114 14.37 21.18 -39.53
C LEU A 114 13.60 22.51 -39.37
N TYR A 115 14.22 23.61 -39.76
CA TYR A 115 13.61 24.93 -39.77
C TYR A 115 12.51 25.01 -40.83
N ASP A 116 12.81 24.60 -42.07
CA ASP A 116 11.86 24.62 -43.21
C ASP A 116 10.68 23.69 -42.97
N ARG A 117 10.91 22.49 -42.39
CA ARG A 117 9.84 21.55 -41.97
C ARG A 117 8.89 22.19 -40.97
N ARG A 118 9.43 22.97 -40.04
CA ARG A 118 8.64 23.69 -39.05
C ARG A 118 7.82 24.81 -39.67
N ILE A 119 8.42 25.60 -40.56
CA ILE A 119 7.72 26.67 -41.29
C ILE A 119 6.63 26.07 -42.16
N TYR A 120 6.94 25.01 -42.92
CA TYR A 120 5.95 24.32 -43.74
C TYR A 120 4.73 23.86 -42.93
N TYR A 121 4.97 23.23 -41.76
CA TYR A 121 3.89 22.82 -40.87
C TYR A 121 3.09 24.01 -40.32
N GLN A 122 3.75 25.10 -39.96
CA GLN A 122 3.09 26.30 -39.47
C GLN A 122 2.22 27.01 -40.52
N THR A 123 2.62 26.96 -41.77
CA THR A 123 1.93 27.64 -42.88
C THR A 123 0.85 26.79 -43.53
N THR A 124 1.05 25.49 -43.61
CA THR A 124 0.14 24.58 -44.31
C THR A 124 -0.71 23.72 -43.39
N GLY A 125 -0.23 23.51 -42.16
CA GLY A 125 -0.80 22.54 -41.24
C GLY A 125 -0.50 21.09 -41.59
N ASP A 126 0.27 20.83 -42.64
CA ASP A 126 0.65 19.50 -43.09
C ASP A 126 2.12 19.22 -42.78
N TYR A 127 2.46 17.96 -42.60
CA TYR A 127 3.87 17.58 -42.56
C TYR A 127 4.45 17.62 -44.00
N TRP A 128 5.67 18.07 -44.15
CA TRP A 128 6.35 18.24 -45.44
C TRP A 128 6.34 16.95 -46.32
N TRP A 129 6.31 15.79 -45.72
CA TRP A 129 6.31 14.47 -46.37
C TRP A 129 4.90 14.03 -46.83
N GLU A 130 3.81 14.62 -46.31
CA GLU A 130 2.44 14.22 -46.67
C GLU A 130 2.09 14.45 -48.14
N GLN A 131 2.81 15.33 -48.80
CA GLN A 131 2.61 15.61 -50.22
C GLN A 131 2.93 14.42 -51.14
N TRP A 132 3.69 13.43 -50.68
CA TRP A 132 4.05 12.24 -51.45
C TRP A 132 3.28 10.98 -51.06
N PHE A 133 2.43 11.05 -50.04
CA PHE A 133 1.66 9.92 -49.56
C PHE A 133 0.18 10.23 -49.53
N ASP A 134 -0.64 9.17 -49.77
CA ASP A 134 -2.07 9.25 -49.56
C ASP A 134 -2.36 9.18 -48.04
N VAL A 135 -2.70 10.33 -47.46
CA VAL A 135 -3.00 10.49 -46.04
C VAL A 135 -4.38 11.06 -45.83
N GLU A 136 -5.08 10.59 -44.79
CA GLU A 136 -6.33 11.21 -44.38
C GLU A 136 -6.13 12.69 -44.06
N LYS A 137 -6.96 13.54 -44.67
CA LYS A 137 -6.91 14.99 -44.39
C LYS A 137 -7.25 15.25 -42.94
N ARG A 138 -6.42 16.05 -42.29
CA ARG A 138 -6.65 16.46 -40.90
C ARG A 138 -7.56 17.67 -40.85
N ASN A 139 -8.35 17.78 -39.74
CA ASN A 139 -9.08 19.01 -39.45
C ASN A 139 -8.10 20.13 -39.10
N LYS A 140 -8.03 21.14 -39.96
CA LYS A 140 -7.20 22.33 -39.75
C LYS A 140 -8.07 23.46 -39.20
N VAL A 141 -7.67 24.03 -38.09
CA VAL A 141 -8.32 25.19 -37.50
C VAL A 141 -7.35 26.37 -37.52
N VAL A 142 -7.78 27.47 -38.16
CA VAL A 142 -7.02 28.72 -38.13
C VAL A 142 -7.29 29.41 -36.80
N LYS A 143 -6.25 29.58 -36.03
CA LYS A 143 -6.32 30.30 -34.76
C LYS A 143 -5.71 31.69 -34.90
N LYS A 144 -6.55 32.73 -34.66
CA LYS A 144 -6.12 34.13 -34.65
C LYS A 144 -5.93 34.65 -33.26
N CYS A 145 -4.93 35.51 -33.07
CA CYS A 145 -4.72 36.20 -31.80
C CYS A 145 -5.73 37.38 -31.67
N PRO A 146 -6.48 37.50 -30.57
CA PRO A 146 -7.39 38.61 -30.39
C PRO A 146 -6.70 39.95 -30.03
N TYR A 147 -5.38 39.93 -29.81
CA TYR A 147 -4.61 41.08 -29.39
C TYR A 147 -3.68 41.64 -30.50
N CYS A 148 -3.48 40.92 -31.62
CA CYS A 148 -2.66 41.33 -32.76
C CYS A 148 -2.99 40.50 -34.01
N ASP A 149 -2.39 40.86 -35.16
CA ASP A 149 -2.63 40.21 -36.46
C ASP A 149 -1.99 38.83 -36.63
N TRP A 150 -1.45 38.26 -35.57
CA TRP A 150 -0.82 36.96 -35.61
C TRP A 150 -1.87 35.84 -35.73
N GLU A 151 -1.62 34.92 -36.65
CA GLU A 151 -2.43 33.71 -36.80
C GLU A 151 -1.57 32.46 -36.97
N THR A 152 -2.12 31.30 -36.68
CA THR A 152 -1.50 29.99 -36.89
C THR A 152 -2.54 28.96 -37.29
N ILE A 153 -2.08 27.91 -37.98
CA ILE A 153 -2.90 26.75 -38.29
C ILE A 153 -2.66 25.70 -37.22
N ASP A 154 -3.69 25.32 -36.51
CA ASP A 154 -3.66 24.23 -35.54
C ASP A 154 -4.34 22.98 -36.06
N ILE A 155 -3.76 21.84 -35.75
CA ILE A 155 -4.29 20.53 -36.07
C ILE A 155 -4.75 19.88 -34.78
N ASP A 156 -5.97 19.37 -34.78
CA ASP A 156 -6.57 18.67 -33.62
C ASP A 156 -6.54 19.47 -32.31
N ASN A 157 -6.66 20.78 -32.35
CA ASN A 157 -6.62 21.67 -31.20
C ASN A 157 -5.36 21.54 -30.32
N LYS A 158 -4.23 21.18 -30.89
CA LYS A 158 -2.95 21.04 -30.17
C LYS A 158 -2.11 22.31 -30.30
N SER A 159 -2.48 23.38 -29.60
CA SER A 159 -1.84 24.67 -29.80
C SER A 159 -0.71 25.00 -28.85
N GLY A 160 0.44 24.41 -29.03
CA GLY A 160 1.66 24.91 -28.38
C GLY A 160 2.11 26.29 -28.91
N ALA A 161 1.88 26.56 -30.20
CA ALA A 161 2.30 27.80 -30.86
C ALA A 161 1.54 29.03 -30.35
N PHE A 162 0.23 28.95 -30.20
CA PHE A 162 -0.60 30.05 -29.70
C PHE A 162 -0.30 30.37 -28.22
N GLU A 163 -0.14 29.37 -27.38
CA GLU A 163 0.23 29.58 -25.95
C GLU A 163 1.60 30.26 -25.82
N ILE A 164 2.56 29.87 -26.65
CA ILE A 164 3.88 30.50 -26.69
C ILE A 164 3.78 31.95 -27.18
N HIS A 165 2.97 32.20 -28.22
CA HIS A 165 2.73 33.55 -28.73
C HIS A 165 2.11 34.46 -27.66
N LEU A 166 1.03 34.05 -27.02
CA LEU A 166 0.36 34.80 -25.94
C LEU A 166 1.35 35.18 -24.84
N LYS A 167 2.17 34.24 -24.40
CA LYS A 167 3.14 34.48 -23.34
C LYS A 167 4.28 35.40 -23.77
N ARG A 168 4.84 35.23 -24.97
CA ARG A 168 6.00 36.00 -25.45
C ARG A 168 5.65 37.39 -25.91
N MET A 169 4.54 37.54 -26.61
CA MET A 169 4.17 38.81 -27.25
C MET A 169 3.26 39.67 -26.35
N HIS A 170 2.42 39.02 -25.54
CA HIS A 170 1.43 39.73 -24.75
C HIS A 170 1.59 39.56 -23.25
N GLY A 171 2.54 38.72 -22.78
CA GLY A 171 2.74 38.43 -21.36
C GLY A 171 1.57 37.67 -20.70
N ILE A 172 0.61 37.22 -21.51
CA ILE A 172 -0.63 36.58 -21.06
C ILE A 172 -0.40 35.08 -20.93
N ASN A 173 -0.69 34.53 -19.75
CA ASN A 173 -0.69 33.09 -19.60
C ASN A 173 -2.07 32.50 -20.01
N LYS A 174 -2.08 31.20 -20.27
CA LYS A 174 -3.26 30.45 -20.68
C LYS A 174 -4.48 30.65 -19.76
N LEU A 175 -4.26 30.70 -18.45
CA LEU A 175 -5.34 30.82 -17.47
C LEU A 175 -5.98 32.21 -17.52
N ASP A 176 -5.17 33.25 -17.65
CA ASP A 176 -5.65 34.63 -17.78
C ASP A 176 -6.34 34.83 -19.12
N TYR A 177 -5.85 34.18 -20.18
CA TYR A 177 -6.53 34.17 -21.48
C TYR A 177 -7.94 33.56 -21.39
N ILE A 178 -8.05 32.36 -20.79
CA ILE A 178 -9.35 31.66 -20.66
C ILE A 178 -10.34 32.43 -19.76
N LYS A 179 -9.86 33.23 -18.79
CA LYS A 179 -10.76 34.13 -18.03
C LYS A 179 -11.42 35.16 -18.90
N ASN A 180 -10.70 35.68 -19.90
CA ASN A 180 -11.22 36.70 -20.80
C ASN A 180 -12.02 36.11 -21.98
N PHE A 181 -11.72 34.85 -22.35
CA PHE A 181 -12.35 34.10 -23.45
C PHE A 181 -12.79 32.70 -22.97
N PRO A 182 -13.83 32.61 -22.12
CA PRO A 182 -14.24 31.32 -21.53
C PRO A 182 -14.70 30.28 -22.57
N GLU A 183 -15.24 30.72 -23.70
CA GLU A 183 -15.69 29.89 -24.82
C GLU A 183 -14.55 29.14 -25.49
N GLU A 184 -13.33 29.66 -25.41
CA GLU A 184 -12.15 29.06 -25.98
C GLU A 184 -11.47 28.04 -25.03
N ARG A 185 -12.06 27.77 -23.91
CA ARG A 185 -11.52 26.81 -22.92
C ARG A 185 -11.19 25.45 -23.55
N ASN A 186 -12.07 24.97 -24.41
CA ASN A 186 -11.92 23.66 -25.05
C ASN A 186 -10.75 23.61 -26.03
N TYR A 187 -10.35 24.73 -26.61
CA TYR A 187 -9.20 24.83 -27.51
C TYR A 187 -7.88 24.45 -26.79
N PHE A 188 -7.78 24.69 -25.50
CA PHE A 188 -6.58 24.39 -24.71
C PHE A 188 -6.63 23.04 -24.00
N THR A 189 -7.74 22.32 -24.00
CA THR A 189 -7.97 21.17 -23.13
C THR A 189 -7.16 19.94 -23.50
N LEU A 190 -6.86 19.72 -24.77
CA LEU A 190 -6.13 18.51 -25.21
C LEU A 190 -4.63 18.55 -24.93
N ALA A 191 -4.05 19.74 -24.72
CA ALA A 191 -2.60 19.88 -24.53
C ALA A 191 -2.11 19.64 -23.10
N ASN A 192 -2.96 19.75 -22.06
CA ASN A 192 -2.52 19.68 -20.67
C ASN A 192 -3.59 19.19 -19.69
N LYS A 193 -3.78 17.89 -19.56
CA LYS A 193 -4.59 17.27 -18.49
C LYS A 193 -4.23 17.77 -17.09
N THR A 194 -3.02 18.26 -16.88
CA THR A 194 -2.53 18.83 -15.61
C THR A 194 -3.06 20.24 -15.35
N HIS A 195 -3.30 21.03 -16.40
CA HIS A 195 -3.86 22.37 -16.27
C HIS A 195 -5.37 22.37 -16.02
N ASP A 196 -6.10 21.41 -16.59
CA ASP A 196 -7.55 21.31 -16.39
C ASP A 196 -7.90 21.00 -14.94
N LYS A 197 -7.04 20.31 -14.21
CA LYS A 197 -7.21 20.08 -12.76
C LYS A 197 -7.12 21.35 -11.92
N GLN A 198 -6.42 22.38 -12.38
CA GLN A 198 -6.40 23.67 -11.69
C GLN A 198 -7.73 24.44 -11.86
N LEU A 199 -8.49 24.11 -12.89
CA LEU A 199 -9.79 24.70 -13.18
C LEU A 199 -10.94 23.83 -12.66
N SER A 200 -10.67 22.63 -12.17
CA SER A 200 -11.69 21.76 -11.58
C SER A 200 -12.29 22.43 -10.34
N LEU A 201 -13.62 22.41 -10.29
CA LEU A 201 -14.40 22.85 -9.13
C LEU A 201 -14.60 21.73 -8.11
N ASN A 202 -14.24 20.48 -8.47
CA ASN A 202 -14.39 19.34 -7.57
C ASN A 202 -13.23 19.30 -6.55
N PRO A 203 -13.51 19.52 -5.26
CA PRO A 203 -12.49 19.53 -4.20
C PRO A 203 -11.70 18.22 -4.07
N ASP A 204 -12.27 17.08 -4.51
CA ASP A 204 -11.63 15.78 -4.43
C ASP A 204 -10.54 15.58 -5.50
N GLU A 205 -10.48 16.42 -6.52
CA GLU A 205 -9.51 16.30 -7.61
C GLU A 205 -8.21 17.07 -7.38
N TYR A 206 -8.17 17.97 -6.40
CA TYR A 206 -6.98 18.78 -6.14
C TYR A 206 -6.69 18.98 -4.65
N VAL A 207 -5.45 19.33 -4.37
CA VAL A 207 -5.00 19.93 -3.12
C VAL A 207 -4.46 21.33 -3.43
N THR A 208 -4.70 22.27 -2.53
CA THR A 208 -4.22 23.65 -2.68
C THR A 208 -2.91 23.81 -1.93
N CYS A 209 -1.87 24.27 -2.62
CA CYS A 209 -0.60 24.61 -1.96
C CYS A 209 -0.80 25.80 -1.03
N ALA A 210 -0.48 25.65 0.26
CA ALA A 210 -0.64 26.68 1.27
C ALA A 210 0.24 27.93 1.02
N ILE A 211 1.36 27.76 0.30
CA ILE A 211 2.29 28.87 0.04
C ILE A 211 1.85 29.72 -1.16
N CYS A 212 1.46 29.11 -2.28
CA CYS A 212 1.18 29.83 -3.52
C CYS A 212 -0.26 29.75 -3.99
N GLY A 213 -1.15 29.09 -3.26
CA GLY A 213 -2.57 28.92 -3.61
C GLY A 213 -2.85 28.04 -4.84
N ARG A 214 -1.81 27.42 -5.43
CA ARG A 214 -1.95 26.61 -6.64
C ARG A 214 -2.69 25.31 -6.34
N LYS A 215 -3.69 25.01 -7.15
CA LYS A 215 -4.42 23.74 -7.11
C LYS A 215 -3.66 22.68 -7.90
N LEU A 216 -3.37 21.56 -7.28
CA LEU A 216 -2.56 20.45 -7.82
C LEU A 216 -3.20 19.11 -7.45
N SER A 217 -3.07 18.09 -8.25
CA SER A 217 -3.47 16.74 -7.83
C SER A 217 -2.52 16.17 -6.75
N ARG A 218 -1.27 16.68 -6.73
CA ARG A 218 -0.25 16.33 -5.76
C ARG A 218 0.72 17.50 -5.60
N ILE A 219 1.06 17.83 -4.36
CA ILE A 219 2.16 18.74 -4.01
C ILE A 219 3.40 17.87 -3.83
N ASP A 220 4.23 17.82 -4.85
CA ASP A 220 5.44 17.00 -4.87
C ASP A 220 6.71 17.84 -4.68
N HIS A 221 7.85 17.16 -4.56
CA HIS A 221 9.16 17.77 -4.44
C HIS A 221 9.45 18.78 -5.58
N LYS A 222 9.01 18.50 -6.83
CA LYS A 222 9.24 19.43 -7.97
C LYS A 222 8.46 20.73 -7.83
N HIS A 223 7.31 20.69 -7.16
CA HIS A 223 6.56 21.90 -6.84
C HIS A 223 7.20 22.64 -5.66
N LEU A 224 7.60 21.92 -4.61
CA LEU A 224 8.13 22.50 -3.37
C LEU A 224 9.53 23.11 -3.52
N ILE A 225 10.36 22.61 -4.42
CA ILE A 225 11.65 23.28 -4.80
C ILE A 225 11.44 24.74 -5.20
N LYS A 226 10.30 25.09 -5.83
CA LYS A 226 9.98 26.47 -6.20
C LYS A 226 9.75 27.38 -5.00
N HIS A 227 9.53 26.80 -3.84
CA HIS A 227 9.35 27.48 -2.56
C HIS A 227 10.57 27.34 -1.64
N ASN A 228 11.64 26.69 -2.13
CA ASN A 228 12.88 26.40 -1.38
C ASN A 228 12.65 25.64 -0.07
N ILE A 229 11.67 24.72 -0.05
CA ILE A 229 11.36 23.88 1.11
C ILE A 229 11.25 22.42 0.70
N THR A 230 11.50 21.53 1.65
CA THR A 230 11.29 20.09 1.51
C THR A 230 9.83 19.71 1.78
N GLN A 231 9.45 18.49 1.46
CA GLN A 231 8.10 17.99 1.74
C GLN A 231 7.87 17.85 3.25
N ASP A 232 8.89 17.47 4.01
CA ASP A 232 8.80 17.32 5.46
C ASP A 232 8.62 18.68 6.15
N GLU A 233 9.35 19.69 5.71
CA GLU A 233 9.18 21.08 6.17
C GLU A 233 7.80 21.63 5.83
N TYR A 234 7.32 21.37 4.61
CA TYR A 234 5.99 21.80 4.19
C TYR A 234 4.90 21.18 5.07
N MET A 235 4.97 19.88 5.32
CA MET A 235 4.01 19.16 6.16
C MET A 235 4.07 19.61 7.63
N ALA A 236 5.27 19.90 8.14
CA ALA A 236 5.45 20.41 9.50
C ALA A 236 4.85 21.82 9.69
N MET A 237 4.91 22.68 8.65
CA MET A 237 4.43 24.06 8.71
C MET A 237 2.92 24.20 8.51
N TYR A 238 2.32 23.35 7.67
CA TYR A 238 0.97 23.60 7.17
C TYR A 238 -0.05 22.51 7.46
N ASP A 239 0.35 21.38 8.07
CA ASP A 239 -0.52 20.21 8.35
C ASP A 239 -1.48 19.85 7.19
N ASN A 240 -1.03 20.05 5.96
CA ASN A 240 -1.86 19.99 4.77
C ASN A 240 -1.68 18.68 4.01
N LYS A 241 -2.79 18.15 3.50
CA LYS A 241 -2.75 17.02 2.55
C LYS A 241 -1.93 17.39 1.32
N THR A 242 -0.97 16.54 0.96
CA THR A 242 -0.13 16.72 -0.23
C THR A 242 -0.68 16.02 -1.48
N VAL A 243 -1.76 15.23 -1.35
CA VAL A 243 -2.36 14.44 -2.43
C VAL A 243 -3.87 14.61 -2.41
N SER A 244 -4.48 14.82 -3.58
CA SER A 244 -5.95 14.91 -3.71
C SER A 244 -6.63 13.57 -3.39
N ASN A 245 -7.87 13.62 -2.88
CA ASN A 245 -8.63 12.41 -2.50
C ASN A 245 -8.75 11.44 -3.69
N ASN A 246 -9.05 11.94 -4.87
CA ASN A 246 -9.23 11.13 -6.07
C ASN A 246 -7.92 10.43 -6.49
N LEU A 247 -6.78 11.13 -6.42
CA LEU A 247 -5.48 10.52 -6.71
C LEU A 247 -5.08 9.52 -5.61
N HIS A 248 -5.34 9.83 -4.35
CA HIS A 248 -5.08 8.93 -3.22
C HIS A 248 -5.85 7.61 -3.39
N ASN A 249 -7.15 7.68 -3.70
CA ASN A 249 -7.98 6.49 -3.92
C ASN A 249 -7.47 5.65 -5.10
N LYS A 250 -7.17 6.28 -6.24
CA LYS A 250 -6.59 5.58 -7.41
C LYS A 250 -5.25 4.90 -7.09
N LEU A 251 -4.37 5.58 -6.36
CA LEU A 251 -3.09 5.00 -5.96
C LEU A 251 -3.28 3.85 -4.97
N SER A 252 -4.26 3.96 -4.08
CA SER A 252 -4.64 2.89 -3.14
C SER A 252 -5.21 1.67 -3.87
N GLU A 253 -6.07 1.85 -4.87
CA GLU A 253 -6.61 0.79 -5.72
C GLU A 253 -5.49 0.07 -6.48
N ILE A 254 -4.63 0.82 -7.18
CA ILE A 254 -3.48 0.26 -7.91
C ILE A 254 -2.51 -0.47 -6.96
N ALA A 255 -2.26 0.09 -5.78
CA ALA A 255 -1.42 -0.55 -4.77
C ALA A 255 -2.06 -1.86 -4.25
N THR A 256 -3.39 -1.85 -4.08
CA THR A 256 -4.14 -3.04 -3.67
C THR A 256 -4.06 -4.13 -4.74
N GLU A 257 -4.32 -3.81 -6.00
CA GLU A 257 -4.21 -4.75 -7.13
C GLU A 257 -2.79 -5.31 -7.28
N ASN A 258 -1.79 -4.44 -7.20
CA ASN A 258 -0.38 -4.87 -7.26
C ASN A 258 -0.03 -5.76 -6.07
N ASN A 259 -0.46 -5.42 -4.86
CA ASN A 259 -0.17 -6.19 -3.65
C ASN A 259 -0.80 -7.58 -3.66
N MET A 260 -1.98 -7.76 -4.27
CA MET A 260 -2.60 -9.08 -4.44
C MET A 260 -1.74 -10.03 -5.29
N ASN A 261 -0.94 -9.47 -6.22
CA ASN A 261 -0.12 -10.24 -7.16
C ASN A 261 1.34 -10.41 -6.70
N ILE A 262 1.74 -9.72 -5.64
CA ILE A 262 3.10 -9.82 -5.11
C ILE A 262 3.14 -10.93 -4.04
N THR A 263 3.91 -11.97 -4.29
CA THR A 263 4.32 -12.91 -3.24
C THR A 263 5.24 -12.18 -2.27
N PRO A 264 5.00 -12.23 -0.96
CA PRO A 264 5.89 -11.62 0.04
C PRO A 264 7.30 -12.17 -0.14
N LYS A 265 8.27 -11.28 -0.37
CA LYS A 265 9.66 -11.69 -0.61
C LYS A 265 10.50 -11.74 0.66
N PHE A 266 10.09 -11.03 1.69
CA PHE A 266 10.87 -10.87 2.90
C PHE A 266 9.97 -10.89 4.12
N HIS A 267 10.29 -11.78 5.06
CA HIS A 267 9.78 -11.76 6.41
C HIS A 267 10.82 -11.13 7.33
N SER A 268 10.38 -10.39 8.32
CA SER A 268 11.28 -9.94 9.39
C SER A 268 11.77 -11.14 10.21
N LYS A 269 12.89 -10.99 10.88
CA LYS A 269 13.41 -12.04 11.76
C LYS A 269 12.39 -12.50 12.81
N PRO A 270 11.65 -11.62 13.51
CA PRO A 270 10.60 -12.05 14.44
C PRO A 270 9.47 -12.83 13.76
N GLU A 271 9.03 -12.45 12.57
CA GLU A 271 8.00 -13.20 11.84
C GLU A 271 8.46 -14.62 11.54
N LEU A 272 9.71 -14.80 11.07
CA LEU A 272 10.27 -16.13 10.82
C LEU A 272 10.35 -16.96 12.11
N GLU A 273 10.81 -16.38 13.22
CA GLU A 273 10.89 -17.06 14.51
C GLU A 273 9.51 -17.50 15.02
N ILE A 274 8.48 -16.66 14.84
CA ILE A 274 7.08 -17.00 15.19
C ILE A 274 6.55 -18.09 14.25
N MET A 275 6.83 -18.00 12.94
CA MET A 275 6.43 -19.03 11.97
C MET A 275 7.06 -20.39 12.30
N ASP A 276 8.35 -20.41 12.63
CA ASP A 276 9.06 -21.63 12.99
C ASP A 276 8.52 -22.23 14.29
N TYR A 277 8.18 -21.39 15.26
CA TYR A 277 7.50 -21.83 16.49
C TYR A 277 6.14 -22.47 16.20
N ILE A 278 5.31 -21.84 15.35
CA ILE A 278 4.00 -22.37 14.95
C ILE A 278 4.15 -23.72 14.23
N LYS A 279 5.13 -23.82 13.33
CA LYS A 279 5.44 -25.08 12.62
C LYS A 279 5.92 -26.18 13.56
N SER A 280 6.72 -25.83 14.58
CA SER A 280 7.15 -26.79 15.60
C SER A 280 5.98 -27.38 16.41
N MET A 281 4.85 -26.66 16.47
CA MET A 281 3.60 -27.14 17.05
C MET A 281 2.73 -27.98 16.09
N GLY A 282 3.21 -28.21 14.85
CA GLY A 282 2.54 -29.02 13.85
C GLY A 282 1.52 -28.27 12.98
N TYR A 283 1.54 -26.93 12.98
CA TYR A 283 0.64 -26.13 12.16
C TYR A 283 1.34 -25.57 10.92
N GLU A 284 0.70 -25.72 9.77
CA GLU A 284 1.09 -25.02 8.55
C GLU A 284 0.70 -23.54 8.64
N CYS A 285 1.65 -22.66 8.28
CA CYS A 285 1.42 -21.23 8.24
C CYS A 285 2.10 -20.56 7.05
N LYS A 286 1.54 -19.47 6.58
CA LYS A 286 2.03 -18.68 5.44
C LYS A 286 1.63 -17.22 5.60
N SER A 287 2.31 -16.29 4.92
CA SER A 287 1.76 -14.95 4.75
C SER A 287 0.69 -14.93 3.66
N ASP A 288 -0.30 -14.08 3.80
CA ASP A 288 -1.40 -13.98 2.84
C ASP A 288 -1.83 -12.53 2.61
N ARG A 289 -1.95 -12.13 1.35
CA ARG A 289 -2.43 -10.80 0.93
C ARG A 289 -3.78 -10.82 0.23
N LYS A 290 -4.29 -12.03 -0.09
CA LYS A 290 -5.53 -12.17 -0.85
C LYS A 290 -6.75 -12.07 0.05
N ILE A 291 -6.67 -12.64 1.24
CA ILE A 291 -7.80 -12.74 2.17
C ILE A 291 -8.32 -11.36 2.55
N LEU A 292 -7.44 -10.40 2.82
CA LEU A 292 -7.79 -9.03 3.21
C LEU A 292 -7.68 -8.02 2.06
N ASN A 293 -7.94 -8.46 0.82
CA ASN A 293 -7.99 -7.60 -0.37
C ASN A 293 -6.74 -6.70 -0.51
N GLY A 294 -5.55 -7.33 -0.60
CA GLY A 294 -4.27 -6.66 -0.77
C GLY A 294 -3.59 -6.19 0.53
N LYS A 295 -4.27 -6.27 1.68
CA LYS A 295 -3.61 -6.09 2.98
C LYS A 295 -3.03 -7.41 3.44
N GLU A 296 -1.73 -7.40 3.74
CA GLU A 296 -1.02 -8.59 4.19
C GLU A 296 -1.47 -9.05 5.58
N ILE A 297 -1.63 -10.35 5.75
CA ILE A 297 -1.54 -11.02 7.04
C ILE A 297 -0.14 -11.62 7.10
N ASP A 298 0.69 -11.19 8.05
CA ASP A 298 2.10 -11.59 8.10
C ASP A 298 2.23 -13.10 8.27
N ILE A 299 1.41 -13.69 9.15
CA ILE A 299 1.38 -15.12 9.40
C ILE A 299 -0.09 -15.57 9.49
N PHE A 300 -0.53 -16.40 8.56
CA PHE A 300 -1.87 -16.98 8.56
C PHE A 300 -1.80 -18.50 8.76
N ILE A 301 -2.61 -19.01 9.68
CA ILE A 301 -2.76 -20.43 10.01
C ILE A 301 -4.13 -20.88 9.50
N PRO A 302 -4.22 -21.48 8.30
CA PRO A 302 -5.51 -21.79 7.66
C PRO A 302 -6.38 -22.75 8.49
N LEU A 303 -5.76 -23.77 9.10
CA LEU A 303 -6.47 -24.78 9.87
C LEU A 303 -7.27 -24.21 11.06
N LEU A 304 -6.80 -23.10 11.63
CA LEU A 304 -7.40 -22.48 12.82
C LEU A 304 -8.13 -21.17 12.50
N ASN A 305 -8.05 -20.67 11.26
CA ASN A 305 -8.49 -19.31 10.89
C ASN A 305 -7.89 -18.23 11.80
N ILE A 306 -6.60 -18.36 12.14
CA ILE A 306 -5.87 -17.40 12.95
C ILE A 306 -4.87 -16.66 12.08
N GLY A 307 -4.91 -15.33 12.14
CA GLY A 307 -3.89 -14.43 11.61
C GLY A 307 -3.04 -13.87 12.73
N ILE A 308 -1.75 -13.66 12.47
CA ILE A 308 -0.82 -13.00 13.39
C ILE A 308 -0.12 -11.89 12.63
N GLU A 309 -0.10 -10.70 13.23
CA GLU A 309 0.61 -9.51 12.76
C GLU A 309 1.78 -9.21 13.68
N PHE A 310 2.93 -8.92 13.10
CA PHE A 310 4.08 -8.40 13.82
C PHE A 310 4.25 -6.91 13.53
N ASN A 311 3.89 -6.09 14.50
CA ASN A 311 3.87 -4.63 14.35
C ASN A 311 5.19 -4.02 14.83
N GLY A 312 6.11 -3.72 13.90
CA GLY A 312 7.35 -3.00 14.21
C GLY A 312 7.03 -1.57 14.67
N ASN A 313 7.49 -1.18 15.87
CA ASN A 313 7.11 0.09 16.51
C ASN A 313 7.30 1.31 15.61
N PHE A 314 8.41 1.40 14.89
CA PHE A 314 8.70 2.53 14.00
C PHE A 314 7.74 2.62 12.81
N TYR A 315 7.45 1.49 12.19
CA TYR A 315 6.60 1.43 10.99
C TYR A 315 5.11 1.56 11.31
N HIS A 316 4.75 1.45 12.59
CA HIS A 316 3.37 1.52 13.06
C HIS A 316 3.06 2.80 13.83
N THR A 317 3.92 3.82 13.73
CA THR A 317 3.66 5.16 14.27
C THR A 317 2.70 5.97 13.39
N GLU A 318 2.03 6.95 13.99
CA GLU A 318 1.05 7.80 13.31
C GLU A 318 1.71 8.73 12.28
N LEU A 319 2.71 9.50 12.68
CA LEU A 319 3.35 10.51 11.83
C LEU A 319 4.33 9.89 10.84
N ARG A 320 5.29 9.08 11.33
CA ARG A 320 6.36 8.53 10.50
C ARG A 320 5.97 7.25 9.77
N GLY A 321 5.21 6.39 10.43
CA GLY A 321 4.71 5.13 9.85
C GLY A 321 3.43 5.29 9.05
N GLY A 322 2.73 6.44 9.16
CA GLY A 322 1.47 6.70 8.47
C GLY A 322 0.32 5.82 8.94
N LYS A 323 0.34 5.35 10.20
CA LYS A 323 -0.68 4.47 10.77
C LYS A 323 -1.58 5.25 11.71
N ASP A 324 -2.71 5.68 11.20
CA ASP A 324 -3.70 6.46 11.94
C ASP A 324 -4.31 5.69 13.13
N LYS A 325 -5.08 6.39 13.92
CA LYS A 325 -5.79 5.87 15.10
C LYS A 325 -6.55 4.57 14.85
N TYR A 326 -7.09 4.38 13.67
CA TYR A 326 -7.97 3.26 13.35
C TYR A 326 -7.30 2.17 12.51
N TYR A 327 -6.02 2.32 12.17
CA TYR A 327 -5.32 1.38 11.29
C TYR A 327 -5.38 -0.07 11.79
N HIS A 328 -4.95 -0.31 13.04
CA HIS A 328 -4.90 -1.65 13.63
C HIS A 328 -6.30 -2.23 13.85
N VAL A 329 -7.20 -1.44 14.42
CA VAL A 329 -8.57 -1.89 14.69
C VAL A 329 -9.34 -2.18 13.41
N ASN A 330 -9.18 -1.37 12.36
CA ASN A 330 -9.82 -1.62 11.07
C ASN A 330 -9.30 -2.91 10.40
N LYS A 331 -8.01 -3.22 10.56
CA LYS A 331 -7.46 -4.48 10.08
C LYS A 331 -8.04 -5.67 10.84
N THR A 332 -8.17 -5.55 12.18
CA THR A 332 -8.82 -6.55 13.02
C THR A 332 -10.29 -6.77 12.63
N ILE A 333 -11.05 -5.69 12.39
CA ILE A 333 -12.45 -5.77 11.95
C ILE A 333 -12.56 -6.50 10.60
N LYS A 334 -11.74 -6.12 9.62
CA LYS A 334 -11.73 -6.77 8.30
C LYS A 334 -11.38 -8.26 8.35
N ALA A 335 -10.49 -8.64 9.27
CA ALA A 335 -10.18 -10.04 9.50
C ALA A 335 -11.38 -10.78 10.13
N GLN A 336 -12.04 -10.16 11.11
CA GLN A 336 -13.25 -10.71 11.76
C GLN A 336 -14.41 -10.88 10.79
N GLU A 337 -14.59 -9.97 9.81
CA GLU A 337 -15.58 -10.10 8.73
C GLU A 337 -15.34 -11.34 7.83
N LYS A 338 -14.14 -11.91 7.90
CA LYS A 338 -13.72 -13.15 7.21
C LYS A 338 -13.58 -14.34 8.16
N ASP A 339 -14.16 -14.25 9.36
CA ASP A 339 -14.04 -15.25 10.42
C ASP A 339 -12.59 -15.56 10.84
N ILE A 340 -11.68 -14.60 10.64
CA ILE A 340 -10.28 -14.72 11.05
C ILE A 340 -10.06 -14.02 12.38
N ASN A 341 -9.52 -14.73 13.35
CA ASN A 341 -9.02 -14.16 14.59
C ASN A 341 -7.63 -13.56 14.34
N LEU A 342 -7.53 -12.23 14.32
CA LEU A 342 -6.27 -11.53 14.08
C LEU A 342 -5.62 -11.13 15.39
N ILE A 343 -4.48 -11.74 15.70
CA ILE A 343 -3.63 -11.42 16.84
C ILE A 343 -2.62 -10.37 16.41
N GLN A 344 -2.44 -9.31 17.21
CA GLN A 344 -1.49 -8.25 16.90
C GLN A 344 -0.41 -8.15 17.97
N ILE A 345 0.82 -8.52 17.62
CA ILE A 345 1.99 -8.51 18.50
C ILE A 345 2.81 -7.27 18.15
N PHE A 346 3.11 -6.45 19.14
CA PHE A 346 4.01 -5.32 18.95
C PHE A 346 5.47 -5.69 19.23
N GLU A 347 6.38 -5.02 18.55
CA GLU A 347 7.82 -5.26 18.60
C GLU A 347 8.39 -5.23 20.03
N ASP A 348 7.94 -4.28 20.85
CA ASP A 348 8.39 -4.16 22.25
C ASP A 348 7.91 -5.31 23.14
N GLU A 349 6.72 -5.83 22.91
CA GLU A 349 6.21 -7.01 23.62
C GLU A 349 7.05 -8.23 23.26
N TYR A 350 7.35 -8.42 21.98
CA TYR A 350 8.14 -9.53 21.52
C TYR A 350 9.57 -9.50 22.07
N TYR A 351 10.28 -8.37 21.98
CA TYR A 351 11.68 -8.33 22.42
C TYR A 351 11.83 -8.32 23.95
N ASN A 352 10.91 -7.73 24.67
CA ASN A 352 11.02 -7.62 26.14
C ASN A 352 10.37 -8.80 26.89
N LYS A 353 9.39 -9.50 26.28
CA LYS A 353 8.58 -10.55 26.90
C LYS A 353 8.35 -11.74 25.97
N LYS A 354 9.38 -12.16 25.25
CA LYS A 354 9.29 -13.19 24.19
C LYS A 354 8.66 -14.50 24.67
N GLU A 355 9.10 -14.99 25.84
CA GLU A 355 8.57 -16.23 26.42
C GLU A 355 7.08 -16.11 26.75
N ILE A 356 6.65 -14.96 27.25
CA ILE A 356 5.23 -14.73 27.56
C ILE A 356 4.42 -14.68 26.26
N VAL A 357 4.92 -14.02 25.21
CA VAL A 357 4.28 -13.99 23.89
C VAL A 357 4.11 -15.41 23.34
N TYR A 358 5.14 -16.25 23.43
CA TYR A 358 5.05 -17.64 22.98
C TYR A 358 4.09 -18.47 23.85
N ASN A 359 4.06 -18.27 25.15
CA ASN A 359 3.09 -18.93 26.03
C ASN A 359 1.66 -18.51 25.68
N GLU A 360 1.39 -17.23 25.41
CA GLU A 360 0.06 -16.79 24.98
C GLU A 360 -0.33 -17.38 23.61
N LEU A 361 0.60 -17.43 22.65
CA LEU A 361 0.37 -18.12 21.38
C LEU A 361 0.09 -19.61 21.59
N TYR A 362 0.86 -20.28 22.45
CA TYR A 362 0.63 -21.69 22.79
C TYR A 362 -0.78 -21.91 23.33
N LYS A 363 -1.22 -21.07 24.28
CA LYS A 363 -2.56 -21.13 24.87
C LYS A 363 -3.67 -20.96 23.82
N ILE A 364 -3.46 -20.08 22.81
CA ILE A 364 -4.42 -19.80 21.76
C ILE A 364 -4.49 -20.95 20.74
N LEU A 365 -3.34 -21.52 20.39
CA LEU A 365 -3.22 -22.55 19.36
C LEU A 365 -3.57 -23.94 19.88
N ASN A 366 -3.16 -24.28 21.11
CA ASN A 366 -3.41 -25.58 21.73
C ASN A 366 -4.64 -25.54 22.65
N LYS A 367 -5.81 -25.72 22.07
CA LYS A 367 -7.07 -25.80 22.85
C LYS A 367 -7.37 -27.19 23.44
N LYS A 368 -6.41 -28.10 23.54
CA LYS A 368 -6.61 -29.38 24.18
C LYS A 368 -6.54 -29.20 25.69
N TYR A 369 -7.68 -29.34 26.34
CA TYR A 369 -7.77 -29.37 27.81
C TYR A 369 -7.32 -30.76 28.30
N ASP A 370 -6.30 -30.81 29.13
CA ASP A 370 -5.98 -32.02 29.87
C ASP A 370 -7.00 -32.13 31.03
N LYS A 371 -7.91 -33.09 30.91
CA LYS A 371 -9.06 -33.24 31.81
C LYS A 371 -8.72 -33.88 33.17
N ASN A 372 -7.44 -34.10 33.47
CA ASN A 372 -7.02 -34.98 34.57
C ASN A 372 -6.67 -34.30 35.89
N ILE A 373 -6.80 -32.97 36.03
CA ILE A 373 -6.53 -32.31 37.28
C ILE A 373 -7.83 -32.20 38.09
N ASN A 374 -7.85 -32.74 39.31
CA ASN A 374 -8.99 -32.57 40.22
C ASN A 374 -9.09 -31.14 40.70
N ILE A 375 -10.16 -30.44 40.30
CA ILE A 375 -10.38 -29.03 40.64
C ILE A 375 -10.50 -28.82 42.17
N ASP A 376 -10.97 -29.84 42.90
CA ASP A 376 -11.13 -29.76 44.34
C ASP A 376 -9.81 -29.76 45.11
N SER A 377 -8.73 -30.14 44.46
CA SER A 377 -7.38 -30.05 45.06
C SER A 377 -6.75 -28.65 45.01
N PHE A 378 -7.44 -27.68 44.40
CA PHE A 378 -6.98 -26.28 44.40
C PHE A 378 -7.46 -25.54 45.66
N GLU A 379 -6.54 -24.93 46.36
CA GLU A 379 -6.81 -24.04 47.47
C GLU A 379 -6.91 -22.59 46.98
N ILE A 380 -8.01 -21.90 47.28
CA ILE A 380 -8.21 -20.50 46.89
C ILE A 380 -7.90 -19.61 48.09
N LYS A 381 -6.91 -18.72 47.93
CA LYS A 381 -6.44 -17.78 48.98
C LYS A 381 -6.35 -16.35 48.42
N ILE A 382 -6.40 -15.40 49.35
CA ILE A 382 -5.96 -14.02 49.07
C ILE A 382 -4.44 -14.05 48.93
N VAL A 383 -3.93 -13.39 47.93
CA VAL A 383 -2.50 -13.28 47.62
C VAL A 383 -2.04 -11.86 47.97
N SER A 384 -0.86 -11.74 48.51
CA SER A 384 -0.26 -10.41 48.78
C SER A 384 -0.01 -9.65 47.46
N HIS A 385 0.07 -8.32 47.54
CA HIS A 385 0.37 -7.50 46.38
C HIS A 385 1.72 -7.87 45.76
N ASP A 386 2.75 -8.02 46.57
CA ASP A 386 4.10 -8.34 46.08
C ASP A 386 4.13 -9.68 45.34
N GLU A 387 3.55 -10.74 45.96
CA GLU A 387 3.50 -12.07 45.33
C GLU A 387 2.65 -12.06 44.02
N ALA A 388 1.55 -11.32 44.01
CA ALA A 388 0.71 -11.17 42.83
C ALA A 388 1.42 -10.40 41.73
N ASP A 389 2.10 -9.30 42.05
CA ASP A 389 2.83 -8.47 41.11
C ASP A 389 4.01 -9.24 40.48
N ASP A 390 4.77 -10.01 41.27
CA ASP A 390 5.83 -10.89 40.78
C ASP A 390 5.26 -11.95 39.81
N PHE A 391 4.15 -12.57 40.18
CA PHE A 391 3.47 -13.56 39.35
C PHE A 391 2.97 -12.95 38.03
N ILE A 392 2.34 -11.77 38.08
CA ILE A 392 1.85 -11.06 36.92
C ILE A 392 3.02 -10.65 36.01
N GLN A 393 4.10 -10.11 36.60
CA GLN A 393 5.30 -9.73 35.84
C GLN A 393 5.92 -10.91 35.07
N GLN A 394 5.86 -12.11 35.64
CA GLN A 394 6.42 -13.32 35.07
C GLN A 394 5.53 -13.94 33.98
N TYR A 395 4.21 -13.85 34.09
CA TYR A 395 3.29 -14.62 33.23
C TYR A 395 2.31 -13.80 32.41
N ASN A 396 2.30 -12.46 32.51
CA ASN A 396 1.38 -11.60 31.77
C ASN A 396 2.11 -10.60 30.86
N ILE A 397 1.54 -10.36 29.68
CA ILE A 397 2.06 -9.34 28.74
C ILE A 397 1.94 -7.95 29.35
N ASN A 398 0.83 -7.66 30.02
CA ASN A 398 0.63 -6.39 30.71
C ASN A 398 1.41 -6.37 32.03
N PRO A 399 2.04 -5.25 32.39
CA PRO A 399 2.67 -5.12 33.70
C PRO A 399 1.63 -5.08 34.80
N PRO A 400 2.00 -5.46 36.04
CA PRO A 400 1.13 -5.30 37.20
C PRO A 400 0.68 -3.85 37.35
N CYS A 401 -0.50 -3.67 37.92
CA CYS A 401 -1.04 -2.34 38.17
C CYS A 401 -1.74 -2.28 39.52
N LYS A 402 -1.97 -1.06 40.00
CA LYS A 402 -2.59 -0.84 41.31
C LYS A 402 -4.00 -1.45 41.36
N THR A 403 -4.18 -2.42 42.23
CA THR A 403 -5.43 -3.13 42.49
C THR A 403 -5.77 -3.09 43.98
N SER A 404 -6.95 -3.60 44.35
CA SER A 404 -7.39 -3.58 45.76
C SER A 404 -7.18 -4.93 46.46
N ILE A 405 -7.31 -6.01 45.69
CA ILE A 405 -7.20 -7.38 46.24
C ILE A 405 -6.88 -8.36 45.13
N HIS A 406 -6.14 -9.40 45.45
CA HIS A 406 -5.82 -10.52 44.58
C HIS A 406 -6.30 -11.82 45.17
N TYR A 407 -6.91 -12.67 44.37
CA TYR A 407 -7.23 -14.05 44.73
C TYR A 407 -6.41 -15.00 43.86
N GLY A 408 -5.76 -15.95 44.48
CA GLY A 408 -4.95 -16.95 43.81
C GLY A 408 -5.46 -18.37 43.99
N ALA A 409 -5.23 -19.22 43.01
CA ALA A 409 -5.42 -20.64 43.11
C ALA A 409 -4.07 -21.34 43.25
N PHE A 410 -3.94 -22.13 44.30
CA PHE A 410 -2.74 -22.88 44.65
C PHE A 410 -3.00 -24.39 44.43
N TYR A 411 -2.03 -25.05 43.80
CA TYR A 411 -1.97 -26.50 43.67
C TYR A 411 -0.64 -27.00 44.19
N ASN A 412 -0.63 -27.91 45.16
CA ASN A 412 0.59 -28.38 45.83
C ASN A 412 1.48 -27.20 46.31
N ASN A 413 0.89 -26.22 46.95
CA ASN A 413 1.53 -24.97 47.44
C ASN A 413 2.13 -24.09 46.36
N LYS A 414 1.88 -24.36 45.06
CA LYS A 414 2.35 -23.53 43.96
C LYS A 414 1.19 -22.67 43.46
N LEU A 415 1.41 -21.37 43.36
CA LEU A 415 0.47 -20.42 42.75
C LEU A 415 0.40 -20.66 41.22
N LEU A 416 -0.79 -20.89 40.69
CA LEU A 416 -0.99 -21.19 39.26
C LEU A 416 -1.90 -20.18 38.55
N VAL A 417 -2.82 -19.54 39.28
CA VAL A 417 -3.72 -18.54 38.73
C VAL A 417 -3.87 -17.38 39.69
N VAL A 418 -3.86 -16.16 39.22
CA VAL A 418 -4.18 -14.93 39.96
C VAL A 418 -5.29 -14.18 39.25
N MET A 419 -6.31 -13.76 40.01
CA MET A 419 -7.34 -12.82 39.58
C MET A 419 -7.22 -11.54 40.41
N SER A 420 -7.06 -10.42 39.73
CA SER A 420 -6.82 -9.10 40.36
C SER A 420 -8.05 -8.22 40.27
N PHE A 421 -8.50 -7.68 41.40
CA PHE A 421 -9.69 -6.86 41.49
C PHE A 421 -9.38 -5.46 42.01
N LEU A 422 -10.01 -4.45 41.44
CA LEU A 422 -9.95 -3.05 41.88
C LEU A 422 -11.33 -2.60 42.34
N LYS A 423 -11.43 -2.14 43.58
CA LYS A 423 -12.65 -1.54 44.11
C LYS A 423 -12.81 -0.13 43.57
N LEU A 424 -13.88 0.12 42.82
CA LEU A 424 -14.17 1.43 42.23
C LEU A 424 -15.05 2.28 43.16
N ASN A 425 -16.01 1.64 43.82
CA ASN A 425 -16.82 2.20 44.93
C ASN A 425 -17.41 1.06 45.76
N THR A 426 -18.33 1.35 46.67
CA THR A 426 -18.93 0.36 47.60
C THR A 426 -19.52 -0.85 46.85
N ASN A 427 -20.22 -0.64 45.75
CA ASN A 427 -20.97 -1.67 45.05
C ASN A 427 -20.38 -2.06 43.68
N LYS A 428 -19.30 -1.38 43.26
CA LYS A 428 -18.74 -1.56 41.90
C LYS A 428 -17.26 -1.89 41.96
N TRP A 429 -16.92 -2.94 41.22
CA TRP A 429 -15.56 -3.43 41.09
C TRP A 429 -15.13 -3.50 39.64
N LYS A 430 -13.83 -3.61 39.41
CA LYS A 430 -13.23 -3.96 38.13
C LYS A 430 -12.43 -5.24 38.31
N LEU A 431 -12.75 -6.28 37.54
CA LEU A 431 -11.84 -7.40 37.36
C LEU A 431 -10.78 -6.89 36.37
N TYR A 432 -9.58 -6.66 36.91
CA TYR A 432 -8.53 -5.99 36.18
C TYR A 432 -7.86 -6.93 35.17
N GLU A 433 -7.46 -8.12 35.69
CA GLU A 433 -6.83 -9.14 34.85
C GLU A 433 -6.94 -10.53 35.50
N ILE A 434 -6.73 -11.53 34.64
CA ILE A 434 -6.61 -12.95 34.98
C ILE A 434 -5.26 -13.40 34.42
N THR A 435 -4.35 -13.80 35.31
CA THR A 435 -3.02 -14.28 34.96
C THR A 435 -2.87 -15.74 35.34
N ASN A 436 -2.33 -16.59 34.49
CA ASN A 436 -2.17 -18.01 34.72
C ASN A 436 -0.89 -18.55 34.08
N VAL A 437 -0.32 -19.57 34.70
CA VAL A 437 0.89 -20.24 34.23
C VAL A 437 0.60 -21.05 32.98
N ASP A 438 -0.55 -21.75 32.93
CA ASP A 438 -0.90 -22.71 31.91
C ASP A 438 -2.40 -22.68 31.60
N ASN A 439 -2.80 -23.19 30.42
CA ASN A 439 -4.20 -23.16 29.95
C ASN A 439 -5.07 -24.33 30.46
N ASN A 440 -4.48 -25.23 31.23
CA ASN A 440 -5.20 -26.42 31.67
C ASN A 440 -6.29 -26.08 32.67
N GLN A 441 -7.56 -26.41 32.37
CA GLN A 441 -8.76 -26.26 33.21
C GLN A 441 -9.01 -24.84 33.77
N LEU A 442 -8.54 -23.81 33.06
CA LEU A 442 -8.59 -22.43 33.52
C LEU A 442 -10.01 -21.96 33.87
N CYS A 443 -11.03 -22.35 33.08
CA CYS A 443 -12.40 -21.87 33.29
C CYS A 443 -12.96 -22.28 34.65
N ASP A 444 -12.76 -23.53 35.07
CA ASP A 444 -13.33 -24.05 36.31
C ASP A 444 -12.60 -23.50 37.54
N ILE A 445 -11.28 -23.36 37.43
CA ILE A 445 -10.46 -22.75 38.49
C ILE A 445 -10.82 -21.25 38.63
N CYS A 446 -10.97 -20.53 37.52
CA CYS A 446 -11.39 -19.13 37.57
C CYS A 446 -12.82 -18.97 38.10
N ASN A 447 -13.74 -19.89 37.82
CA ASN A 447 -15.07 -19.92 38.45
C ASN A 447 -14.98 -20.07 39.99
N LYS A 448 -14.12 -20.97 40.48
CA LYS A 448 -13.88 -21.11 41.93
C LYS A 448 -13.36 -19.83 42.55
N ILE A 449 -12.34 -19.21 41.95
CA ILE A 449 -11.79 -17.94 42.42
C ILE A 449 -12.84 -16.84 42.39
N PHE A 450 -13.58 -16.73 41.29
CA PHE A 450 -14.58 -15.69 41.10
C PHE A 450 -15.74 -15.84 42.11
N ASN A 451 -16.24 -17.05 42.32
CA ASN A 451 -17.27 -17.33 43.31
C ASN A 451 -16.80 -16.98 44.72
N LYS A 452 -15.56 -17.31 45.11
CA LYS A 452 -14.97 -16.91 46.38
C LYS A 452 -14.93 -15.39 46.54
N PHE A 453 -14.50 -14.66 45.48
CA PHE A 453 -14.50 -13.21 45.44
C PHE A 453 -15.90 -12.61 45.66
N ILE A 454 -16.93 -13.18 44.97
CA ILE A 454 -18.33 -12.73 45.12
C ILE A 454 -18.84 -12.93 46.54
N ILE A 455 -18.59 -14.09 47.13
CA ILE A 455 -18.99 -14.39 48.51
C ILE A 455 -18.36 -13.42 49.50
N ASP A 456 -17.06 -13.18 49.37
CA ASP A 456 -16.31 -12.35 50.31
C ASP A 456 -16.62 -10.85 50.19
N ASN A 457 -16.96 -10.36 49.00
CA ASN A 457 -17.06 -8.92 48.74
C ASN A 457 -18.47 -8.45 48.35
N ASN A 458 -19.41 -9.34 48.06
CA ASN A 458 -20.78 -9.07 47.64
C ASN A 458 -20.94 -7.91 46.62
N PRO A 459 -20.23 -7.94 45.50
CA PRO A 459 -20.29 -6.88 44.50
C PRO A 459 -21.66 -6.85 43.78
N GLN A 460 -22.18 -5.65 43.51
CA GLN A 460 -23.40 -5.50 42.69
C GLN A 460 -23.08 -5.45 41.19
N LEU A 461 -21.94 -4.87 40.86
CA LEU A 461 -21.49 -4.69 39.48
C LEU A 461 -19.98 -4.92 39.37
N ILE A 462 -19.59 -5.73 38.39
CA ILE A 462 -18.16 -5.89 38.04
C ILE A 462 -18.00 -5.56 36.57
N VAL A 463 -17.03 -4.71 36.26
CA VAL A 463 -16.63 -4.42 34.85
C VAL A 463 -15.30 -5.10 34.56
N SER A 464 -15.11 -5.55 33.35
CA SER A 464 -13.84 -6.10 32.89
C SER A 464 -13.56 -5.69 31.45
N PHE A 465 -12.29 -5.70 31.05
CA PHE A 465 -11.84 -5.30 29.73
C PHE A 465 -10.86 -6.33 29.20
N LEU A 466 -11.13 -6.83 27.98
CA LEU A 466 -10.19 -7.68 27.25
C LEU A 466 -9.44 -6.87 26.21
N ASP A 467 -8.14 -7.07 26.14
CA ASP A 467 -7.33 -6.53 25.04
C ASP A 467 -7.78 -7.13 23.71
N ARG A 468 -8.29 -6.28 22.82
CA ARG A 468 -8.84 -6.71 21.53
C ARG A 468 -7.78 -7.32 20.62
N ARG A 469 -6.51 -7.03 20.82
CA ARG A 469 -5.38 -7.58 20.04
C ARG A 469 -5.18 -9.09 20.27
N TRP A 470 -5.52 -9.57 21.46
CA TRP A 470 -5.36 -10.96 21.90
C TRP A 470 -6.69 -11.72 22.00
N ALA A 471 -7.81 -11.03 21.94
CA ALA A 471 -9.14 -11.61 22.11
C ALA A 471 -9.52 -12.44 20.88
N THR A 472 -9.33 -13.75 21.01
CA THR A 472 -9.75 -14.73 20.02
C THR A 472 -11.20 -15.10 20.22
N ASN A 473 -12.14 -15.05 19.48
CA ASN A 473 -13.52 -15.55 19.57
C ASN A 473 -14.31 -15.11 20.81
N PHE A 474 -15.11 -14.05 20.68
CA PHE A 474 -15.89 -13.41 21.75
C PHE A 474 -16.87 -14.34 22.48
N SER A 475 -17.41 -15.34 21.80
CA SER A 475 -18.42 -16.25 22.38
C SER A 475 -17.84 -17.32 23.31
N LYS A 476 -16.51 -17.48 23.37
CA LYS A 476 -15.84 -18.55 24.12
C LYS A 476 -14.71 -18.05 25.04
N ASN A 477 -14.70 -16.77 25.41
CA ASN A 477 -13.70 -16.27 26.34
C ASN A 477 -14.08 -16.59 27.79
N ILE A 478 -13.06 -16.51 28.67
CA ILE A 478 -13.22 -16.83 30.09
C ILE A 478 -14.26 -15.93 30.79
N LEU A 479 -14.39 -14.66 30.38
CA LEU A 479 -15.36 -13.75 31.00
C LEU A 479 -16.81 -14.21 30.75
N ASN A 480 -17.11 -14.78 29.60
CA ASN A 480 -18.43 -15.35 29.33
C ASN A 480 -18.72 -16.55 30.24
N SER A 481 -17.73 -17.41 30.51
CA SER A 481 -17.91 -18.54 31.44
C SER A 481 -18.12 -18.09 32.88
N LEU A 482 -17.59 -16.93 33.27
CA LEU A 482 -17.82 -16.28 34.55
C LEU A 482 -19.15 -15.52 34.63
N GLY A 483 -19.97 -15.53 33.59
CA GLY A 483 -21.26 -14.85 33.55
C GLY A 483 -21.20 -13.36 33.18
N PHE A 484 -20.08 -12.87 32.68
CA PHE A 484 -20.00 -11.52 32.13
C PHE A 484 -20.67 -11.44 30.75
N VAL A 485 -21.30 -10.30 30.49
CA VAL A 485 -21.96 -10.00 29.22
C VAL A 485 -21.20 -8.91 28.48
N PHE A 486 -21.01 -9.12 27.17
CA PHE A 486 -20.45 -8.10 26.29
C PHE A 486 -21.29 -6.82 26.33
N THR A 487 -20.66 -5.65 26.33
CA THR A 487 -21.35 -4.36 26.32
C THR A 487 -20.99 -3.54 25.08
N ASN A 488 -19.71 -3.22 24.90
CA ASN A 488 -19.24 -2.40 23.79
C ASN A 488 -17.72 -2.51 23.62
N TYR A 489 -17.23 -1.94 22.52
CA TYR A 489 -15.78 -1.74 22.30
C TYR A 489 -15.36 -0.35 22.78
N THR A 490 -14.17 -0.24 23.34
CA THR A 490 -13.56 1.07 23.59
C THR A 490 -12.91 1.61 22.31
N LYS A 491 -12.67 2.91 22.28
CA LYS A 491 -11.86 3.52 21.24
C LYS A 491 -10.40 3.07 21.41
N PRO A 492 -9.61 3.00 20.30
CA PRO A 492 -8.18 2.78 20.40
C PRO A 492 -7.51 3.84 21.25
N GLU A 493 -6.56 3.39 22.08
CA GLU A 493 -5.66 4.22 22.88
C GLU A 493 -4.27 4.21 22.26
N PHE A 494 -3.42 5.14 22.63
CA PHE A 494 -2.08 5.22 22.09
C PHE A 494 -1.00 5.18 23.16
N SER A 495 0.14 4.66 22.76
CA SER A 495 1.42 4.77 23.46
C SER A 495 2.35 5.69 22.69
N ILE A 496 3.33 6.28 23.35
CA ILE A 496 4.35 7.12 22.71
C ILE A 496 5.55 6.24 22.34
N TYR A 497 5.98 6.37 21.10
CA TYR A 497 7.23 5.79 20.61
C TYR A 497 8.25 6.87 20.34
N ASN A 498 9.47 6.70 20.88
CA ASN A 498 10.61 7.55 20.59
C ASN A 498 11.86 6.70 20.38
N ARG A 499 12.24 6.52 19.10
CA ARG A 499 13.37 5.67 18.70
C ARG A 499 14.71 6.11 19.29
N LYS A 500 14.88 7.42 19.57
CA LYS A 500 16.11 7.96 20.14
C LYS A 500 16.25 7.60 21.62
N VAL A 501 15.11 7.50 22.34
CA VAL A 501 15.10 7.11 23.75
C VAL A 501 15.24 5.61 23.89
N ASN A 502 14.37 4.84 23.23
CA ASN A 502 14.46 3.38 23.19
C ASN A 502 13.70 2.82 21.98
N LYS A 503 14.41 2.15 21.06
CA LYS A 503 13.81 1.57 19.85
C LYS A 503 12.92 0.35 20.11
N TYR A 504 13.00 -0.26 21.28
CA TYR A 504 12.23 -1.45 21.64
C TYR A 504 11.26 -1.19 22.81
N LYS A 505 10.79 0.05 22.98
CA LYS A 505 9.82 0.38 24.02
C LYS A 505 8.79 1.39 23.52
N ARG A 506 7.52 1.10 23.79
CA ARG A 506 6.43 2.07 23.78
C ARG A 506 6.21 2.55 25.19
N PHE A 507 6.03 3.84 25.36
CA PHE A 507 5.90 4.50 26.66
C PHE A 507 4.45 4.93 26.88
N LYS A 508 3.97 4.90 28.12
CA LYS A 508 2.76 5.63 28.47
C LYS A 508 3.04 7.14 28.43
N ILE A 509 2.01 7.96 28.23
CA ILE A 509 2.14 9.42 28.08
C ILE A 509 2.93 10.04 29.24
N ASN A 510 2.72 9.54 30.47
CA ASN A 510 3.37 10.04 31.70
C ASN A 510 4.77 9.46 31.96
N GLU A 511 5.22 8.50 31.15
CA GLU A 511 6.54 7.86 31.30
C GLU A 511 7.64 8.54 30.48
N ILE A 512 7.29 9.46 29.59
CA ILE A 512 8.23 10.11 28.69
C ILE A 512 7.95 11.62 28.60
N LYS A 513 9.02 12.42 28.57
CA LYS A 513 8.91 13.87 28.38
C LYS A 513 8.49 14.17 26.94
N GLU A 514 7.82 15.30 26.76
CA GLU A 514 7.45 15.81 25.46
C GLU A 514 8.70 16.11 24.61
N ASP A 515 8.76 15.57 23.39
CA ASP A 515 9.89 15.67 22.48
C ASP A 515 9.38 15.63 21.03
N VAL A 516 10.02 16.37 20.13
CA VAL A 516 9.68 16.40 18.70
C VAL A 516 9.83 15.05 17.99
N ASN A 517 10.57 14.11 18.59
CA ASN A 517 10.73 12.76 18.09
C ASN A 517 9.68 11.77 18.62
N ASN A 518 8.81 12.24 19.51
CA ASN A 518 7.69 11.44 20.00
C ASN A 518 6.68 11.21 18.87
N ASP A 519 6.20 9.98 18.78
CA ASP A 519 5.19 9.60 17.80
C ASP A 519 4.20 8.63 18.45
N LYS A 520 2.96 8.63 17.99
CA LYS A 520 1.91 7.79 18.57
C LYS A 520 1.87 6.43 17.89
N VAL A 521 1.70 5.38 18.67
CA VAL A 521 1.38 4.03 18.22
C VAL A 521 0.04 3.64 18.82
N TRP A 522 -0.96 3.47 17.96
CA TRP A 522 -2.33 3.18 18.36
C TRP A 522 -2.56 1.67 18.51
N ASP A 523 -3.34 1.27 19.50
CA ASP A 523 -3.77 -0.10 19.72
C ASP A 523 -5.11 -0.41 18.99
N CYS A 524 -5.77 -1.51 19.34
CA CYS A 524 -7.08 -1.91 18.80
C CYS A 524 -8.25 -1.54 19.72
N GLY A 525 -7.99 -0.89 20.86
CA GLY A 525 -8.95 -0.72 21.94
C GLY A 525 -9.21 -2.02 22.70
N GLN A 526 -10.19 -2.00 23.57
CA GLN A 526 -10.57 -3.09 24.45
C GLN A 526 -12.04 -3.50 24.23
N ILE A 527 -12.38 -4.70 24.67
CA ILE A 527 -13.73 -5.21 24.70
C ILE A 527 -14.23 -5.14 26.13
N LYS A 528 -15.28 -4.35 26.35
CA LYS A 528 -15.89 -4.16 27.66
C LYS A 528 -16.94 -5.23 27.94
N TYR A 529 -16.80 -5.82 29.11
CA TYR A 529 -17.75 -6.79 29.67
C TYR A 529 -18.28 -6.31 31.02
N VAL A 530 -19.48 -6.72 31.35
CA VAL A 530 -20.16 -6.37 32.61
C VAL A 530 -20.79 -7.62 33.22
N TRP A 531 -20.55 -7.82 34.51
CA TRP A 531 -21.25 -8.79 35.32
C TRP A 531 -22.13 -8.04 36.34
N LYS A 532 -23.36 -8.52 36.54
CA LYS A 532 -24.31 -7.98 37.51
C LYS A 532 -24.75 -9.07 38.47
N ASN A 533 -24.80 -8.74 39.78
CA ASN A 533 -25.37 -9.62 40.76
C ASN A 533 -26.89 -9.78 40.52
N LYS A 534 -27.33 -11.01 40.26
CA LYS A 534 -28.74 -11.28 39.99
C LYS A 534 -29.60 -11.28 41.27
N ASN A 535 -28.96 -11.40 42.45
CA ASN A 535 -29.64 -11.48 43.74
C ASN A 535 -29.83 -10.12 44.43
N GLY A 536 -29.48 -9.02 43.78
CA GLY A 536 -29.54 -7.65 44.29
C GLY A 536 -30.49 -6.71 43.57
N LEU A 537 -31.46 -7.26 42.84
CA LEU A 537 -32.52 -6.50 42.16
C LEU A 537 -33.87 -6.84 42.83
N ASP A 538 -34.06 -6.33 44.06
CA ASP A 538 -35.34 -6.04 44.67
C ASP A 538 -35.44 -4.54 44.99
#